data_f73bf2bcc237cbe36158afecdf991f49
#
_entry.id   f73bf2bcc237cbe36158afecdf991f49
#
_cell.length_a   1.000
_cell.length_b   1.000
_cell.length_c   1.000
_cell.angle_alpha   90.00
_cell.angle_beta   90.00
_cell.angle_gamma   90.00
#
_symmetry.space_group_name_H-M   'P 1'
#
loop_
_entity.id
_entity.type
_entity.pdbx_description
1 polymer ?
#
loop_
_entity_poly.entity_id
_entity_poly.type
_entity_poly.pdbx_seq_one_letter_code
_entity_poly.pdbx_strand_id
1 'polypeptide(L)'
;MMVGILLCMLAMLSSLVEVTRRDAMTLAKRRIHSAGALSDRKLASVSRNRQKRKMVVNWCHPLGLKAAPGRITALASFPGSGNTWLRYLLQQVTGVATGSIYRDAALRRNGFPAESIANGSVIAVKTHEWGAQARETFDSAILLVRDPFDSILAEFNRRAGGHIGHASKEKFVKDHGRMWQQFVISKAGDWEEFYTDWLENFKCPLLIVSYADLVRSVETELQRVLDFLEVSVTSNSMKCAISRQEGIYRRQKTQLNLKDSVFDKFLTNVVSKRKDRVFAMIKSLRS
;
A
#
# COMPACT_ATOMS: atom_id res chain seq x y z
N MET A 1 38.71 44.49 -18.45
CA MET A 1 37.84 44.84 -17.32
C MET A 1 36.34 44.80 -17.63
N MET A 2 35.87 45.23 -18.80
CA MET A 2 34.42 45.24 -19.12
C MET A 2 33.73 43.85 -19.29
N VAL A 3 34.42 42.83 -19.78
CA VAL A 3 33.83 41.47 -19.99
C VAL A 3 33.52 40.75 -18.65
N GLY A 4 34.33 40.98 -17.61
CA GLY A 4 34.09 40.37 -16.29
C GLY A 4 32.87 40.94 -15.55
N ILE A 5 32.58 42.23 -15.76
CA ILE A 5 31.43 42.89 -15.13
C ILE A 5 30.12 42.41 -15.80
N LEU A 6 30.13 42.18 -17.12
CA LEU A 6 28.96 41.69 -17.86
C LEU A 6 28.62 40.24 -17.48
N LEU A 7 29.59 39.37 -17.27
CA LEU A 7 29.39 37.98 -16.79
C LEU A 7 28.84 37.94 -15.38
N CYS A 8 29.31 38.83 -14.48
CA CYS A 8 28.77 38.92 -13.12
C CYS A 8 27.32 39.42 -13.08
N MET A 9 26.95 40.38 -13.94
CA MET A 9 25.55 40.85 -14.06
C MET A 9 24.63 39.79 -14.65
N LEU A 10 25.05 39.01 -15.61
CA LEU A 10 24.28 37.90 -16.15
C LEU A 10 24.07 36.76 -15.13
N ALA A 11 25.07 36.46 -14.29
CA ALA A 11 24.95 35.49 -13.21
C ALA A 11 24.00 35.97 -12.09
N MET A 12 24.00 37.26 -11.75
CA MET A 12 23.07 37.82 -10.78
C MET A 12 21.62 37.87 -11.32
N LEU A 13 21.42 38.16 -12.60
CA LEU A 13 20.10 38.13 -13.22
C LEU A 13 19.52 36.70 -13.29
N SER A 14 20.34 35.69 -13.59
CA SER A 14 19.89 34.30 -13.58
C SER A 14 19.51 33.82 -12.18
N SER A 15 20.24 34.20 -11.15
CA SER A 15 19.91 33.85 -9.76
C SER A 15 18.63 34.56 -9.26
N LEU A 16 18.40 35.82 -9.65
CA LEU A 16 17.16 36.53 -9.32
C LEU A 16 15.92 35.90 -9.99
N VAL A 17 16.03 35.46 -11.24
CA VAL A 17 14.95 34.78 -11.98
C VAL A 17 14.64 33.42 -11.33
N GLU A 18 15.66 32.72 -10.82
CA GLU A 18 15.46 31.41 -10.17
C GLU A 18 14.81 31.54 -8.78
N VAL A 19 15.17 32.58 -8.01
CA VAL A 19 14.52 32.90 -6.72
C VAL A 19 13.04 33.27 -6.92
N THR A 20 12.73 34.13 -7.88
CA THR A 20 11.34 34.52 -8.18
C THR A 20 10.51 33.35 -8.68
N ARG A 21 11.10 32.40 -9.42
CA ARG A 21 10.42 31.18 -9.88
C ARG A 21 10.12 30.20 -8.74
N ARG A 22 11.03 30.08 -7.77
CA ARG A 22 10.81 29.28 -6.54
C ARG A 22 9.73 29.86 -5.64
N ASP A 23 9.70 31.18 -5.48
CA ASP A 23 8.68 31.86 -4.68
C ASP A 23 7.30 31.78 -5.33
N ALA A 24 7.19 31.92 -6.66
CA ALA A 24 5.95 31.74 -7.40
C ALA A 24 5.42 30.30 -7.29
N MET A 25 6.29 29.28 -7.37
CA MET A 25 5.90 27.87 -7.16
C MET A 25 5.45 27.60 -5.74
N THR A 26 6.09 28.21 -4.74
CA THR A 26 5.73 28.05 -3.33
C THR A 26 4.40 28.71 -3.00
N LEU A 27 4.12 29.89 -3.57
CA LEU A 27 2.84 30.59 -3.46
C LEU A 27 1.71 29.84 -4.19
N ALA A 28 2.00 29.25 -5.37
CA ALA A 28 1.03 28.41 -6.09
C ALA A 28 0.70 27.14 -5.29
N LYS A 29 1.69 26.47 -4.69
CA LYS A 29 1.47 25.31 -3.80
C LYS A 29 0.64 25.67 -2.57
N ARG A 30 0.88 26.84 -1.94
CA ARG A 30 0.07 27.33 -0.80
C ARG A 30 -1.37 27.65 -1.18
N ARG A 31 -1.61 28.25 -2.36
CA ARG A 31 -2.96 28.51 -2.87
C ARG A 31 -3.74 27.23 -3.21
N ILE A 32 -3.09 26.23 -3.76
CA ILE A 32 -3.72 24.91 -4.03
C ILE A 32 -4.09 24.22 -2.71
N HIS A 33 -3.23 24.27 -1.67
CA HIS A 33 -3.55 23.72 -0.35
C HIS A 33 -4.69 24.45 0.37
N SER A 34 -4.76 25.78 0.26
CA SER A 34 -5.82 26.55 0.91
C SER A 34 -7.19 26.43 0.20
N ALA A 35 -7.20 26.31 -1.13
CA ALA A 35 -8.42 26.07 -1.90
C ALA A 35 -8.99 24.66 -1.67
N GLY A 36 -8.13 23.64 -1.54
CA GLY A 36 -8.53 22.28 -1.17
C GLY A 36 -9.15 22.19 0.21
N ALA A 37 -8.59 22.90 1.19
CA ALA A 37 -9.07 22.87 2.58
C ALA A 37 -10.45 23.53 2.78
N LEU A 38 -10.82 24.49 1.94
CA LEU A 38 -12.16 25.13 1.98
C LEU A 38 -13.25 24.29 1.31
N SER A 39 -12.91 23.56 0.24
CA SER A 39 -13.81 22.60 -0.41
C SER A 39 -14.12 21.40 0.50
N ASP A 40 -13.10 20.89 1.19
CA ASP A 40 -13.24 19.73 2.09
C ASP A 40 -14.07 20.05 3.34
N ARG A 41 -14.06 21.31 3.83
CA ARG A 41 -14.88 21.71 4.97
C ARG A 41 -16.38 21.79 4.63
N LYS A 42 -16.77 22.16 3.41
CA LYS A 42 -18.18 22.19 2.98
C LYS A 42 -18.74 20.81 2.68
N LEU A 43 -17.94 19.88 2.14
CA LEU A 43 -18.33 18.47 1.94
C LEU A 43 -18.37 17.66 3.25
N ALA A 44 -17.56 18.03 4.24
CA ALA A 44 -17.55 17.40 5.55
C ALA A 44 -18.77 17.71 6.41
N SER A 45 -19.51 18.80 6.14
CA SER A 45 -20.69 19.18 6.92
C SER A 45 -21.96 18.40 6.55
N VAL A 46 -22.06 17.86 5.35
CA VAL A 46 -23.22 17.08 4.88
C VAL A 46 -23.13 15.58 5.26
N SER A 47 -21.91 15.10 5.58
CA SER A 47 -21.66 13.70 5.93
C SER A 47 -21.70 13.38 7.44
N ARG A 48 -21.99 14.34 8.32
CA ARG A 48 -21.82 14.16 9.78
C ARG A 48 -22.89 13.32 10.50
N ASN A 49 -23.89 12.80 9.82
CA ASN A 49 -24.96 12.04 10.50
C ASN A 49 -25.08 10.56 10.10
N ARG A 50 -24.03 9.97 9.51
CA ARG A 50 -23.90 8.53 9.50
C ARG A 50 -23.19 8.13 10.79
N GLN A 51 -23.93 7.72 11.80
CA GLN A 51 -23.39 7.01 12.97
C GLN A 51 -22.36 6.00 12.47
N LYS A 52 -21.07 6.28 12.69
CA LYS A 52 -19.98 5.34 12.38
C LYS A 52 -20.19 4.12 13.27
N ARG A 53 -20.92 3.11 12.82
CA ARG A 53 -20.96 1.81 13.45
C ARG A 53 -19.50 1.39 13.63
N LYS A 54 -19.07 1.28 14.90
CA LYS A 54 -17.77 0.70 15.24
C LYS A 54 -17.78 -0.71 14.68
N MET A 55 -16.97 -0.98 13.68
CA MET A 55 -16.85 -2.34 13.12
C MET A 55 -16.13 -3.18 14.19
N VAL A 56 -16.86 -4.10 14.79
CA VAL A 56 -16.30 -5.01 15.81
C VAL A 56 -15.72 -6.20 15.07
N VAL A 57 -14.40 -6.37 15.15
CA VAL A 57 -13.74 -7.59 14.68
C VAL A 57 -13.88 -8.67 15.74
N ASN A 58 -14.40 -9.81 15.33
CA ASN A 58 -14.48 -10.98 16.19
C ASN A 58 -13.17 -11.78 16.07
N TRP A 59 -12.29 -11.66 17.07
CA TRP A 59 -10.98 -12.33 17.10
C TRP A 59 -11.07 -13.76 17.61
N CYS A 60 -10.26 -14.67 17.05
CA CYS A 60 -10.11 -16.04 17.55
C CYS A 60 -9.37 -16.08 18.90
N HIS A 61 -8.50 -15.12 19.12
CA HIS A 61 -7.72 -14.95 20.35
C HIS A 61 -7.68 -13.48 20.76
N PRO A 62 -7.51 -13.17 22.06
CA PRO A 62 -7.17 -11.82 22.48
C PRO A 62 -5.89 -11.34 21.76
N LEU A 63 -5.89 -10.11 21.25
CA LEU A 63 -4.71 -9.55 20.60
C LEU A 63 -3.73 -9.01 21.64
N GLY A 64 -2.45 -9.42 21.51
CA GLY A 64 -1.33 -8.94 22.30
C GLY A 64 -0.09 -8.69 21.46
N LEU A 65 0.97 -8.23 22.10
CA LEU A 65 2.32 -8.19 21.52
C LEU A 65 3.02 -9.53 21.78
N LYS A 66 4.13 -9.82 21.10
CA LYS A 66 5.00 -10.96 21.43
C LYS A 66 5.50 -10.82 22.89
N ALA A 67 5.59 -11.93 23.60
CA ALA A 67 6.10 -11.95 24.97
C ALA A 67 7.56 -11.48 25.07
N ALA A 68 8.37 -11.82 24.05
CA ALA A 68 9.74 -11.31 23.87
C ALA A 68 9.89 -10.76 22.44
N PRO A 69 10.51 -9.59 22.27
CA PRO A 69 10.84 -9.07 20.93
C PRO A 69 11.75 -10.06 20.20
N GLY A 70 11.47 -10.25 18.91
CA GLY A 70 12.26 -11.09 18.01
C GLY A 70 12.67 -10.33 16.76
N ARG A 71 12.98 -11.06 15.68
CA ARG A 71 13.30 -10.48 14.37
C ARG A 71 12.21 -9.53 13.89
N ILE A 72 12.61 -8.46 13.24
CA ILE A 72 11.71 -7.47 12.61
C ILE A 72 11.43 -7.97 11.20
N THR A 73 10.24 -8.54 10.98
CA THR A 73 9.84 -9.04 9.65
C THR A 73 8.98 -8.00 8.93
N ALA A 74 9.41 -7.58 7.74
CA ALA A 74 8.58 -6.77 6.86
C ALA A 74 7.39 -7.57 6.34
N LEU A 75 6.21 -6.99 6.32
CA LEU A 75 5.12 -7.38 5.41
C LEU A 75 5.05 -6.34 4.31
N ALA A 76 5.88 -6.55 3.29
CA ALA A 76 6.08 -5.63 2.20
C ALA A 76 5.12 -5.91 1.05
N SER A 77 4.50 -4.89 0.51
CA SER A 77 3.64 -4.99 -0.68
C SER A 77 3.40 -3.65 -1.32
N PHE A 78 3.15 -3.63 -2.62
CA PHE A 78 2.57 -2.44 -3.24
C PHE A 78 1.17 -2.16 -2.64
N PRO A 79 0.75 -0.89 -2.50
CA PRO A 79 -0.60 -0.54 -2.02
C PRO A 79 -1.71 -1.25 -2.81
N GLY A 80 -2.76 -1.71 -2.13
CA GLY A 80 -3.84 -2.44 -2.80
C GLY A 80 -3.61 -3.93 -3.04
N SER A 81 -2.48 -4.49 -2.59
CA SER A 81 -2.12 -5.90 -2.80
C SER A 81 -2.68 -6.88 -1.75
N GLY A 82 -3.50 -6.42 -0.79
CA GLY A 82 -4.09 -7.30 0.22
C GLY A 82 -3.35 -7.35 1.56
N ASN A 83 -2.39 -6.45 1.78
CA ASN A 83 -1.60 -6.36 3.02
C ASN A 83 -2.48 -6.38 4.29
N THR A 84 -3.52 -5.54 4.34
CA THR A 84 -4.45 -5.48 5.48
C THR A 84 -5.17 -6.82 5.71
N TRP A 85 -5.48 -7.57 4.66
CA TRP A 85 -6.13 -8.86 4.79
C TRP A 85 -5.17 -9.93 5.32
N LEU A 86 -3.94 -10.01 4.84
CA LEU A 86 -2.94 -10.93 5.38
C LEU A 86 -2.60 -10.62 6.85
N ARG A 87 -2.48 -9.33 7.18
CA ARG A 87 -2.34 -8.90 8.59
C ARG A 87 -3.50 -9.38 9.46
N TYR A 88 -4.72 -9.26 8.94
CA TYR A 88 -5.91 -9.73 9.64
C TYR A 88 -5.86 -11.24 9.88
N LEU A 89 -5.49 -12.03 8.86
CA LEU A 89 -5.36 -13.49 8.98
C LEU A 89 -4.30 -13.88 10.01
N LEU A 90 -3.14 -13.23 10.00
CA LEU A 90 -2.07 -13.44 10.98
C LEU A 90 -2.55 -13.15 12.41
N GLN A 91 -3.24 -12.04 12.62
CA GLN A 91 -3.79 -11.71 13.94
C GLN A 91 -4.87 -12.72 14.37
N GLN A 92 -5.72 -13.20 13.45
CA GLN A 92 -6.73 -14.20 13.75
C GLN A 92 -6.10 -15.51 14.23
N VAL A 93 -5.09 -16.00 13.53
CA VAL A 93 -4.54 -17.32 13.80
C VAL A 93 -3.59 -17.34 14.98
N THR A 94 -2.91 -16.20 15.28
CA THR A 94 -1.85 -16.17 16.32
C THR A 94 -2.25 -15.43 17.60
N GLY A 95 -3.22 -14.53 17.53
CA GLY A 95 -3.47 -13.57 18.63
C GLY A 95 -2.37 -12.51 18.80
N VAL A 96 -1.34 -12.49 17.92
CA VAL A 96 -0.27 -11.50 17.96
C VAL A 96 -0.55 -10.36 17.03
N ALA A 97 -0.45 -9.13 17.53
CA ALA A 97 -0.69 -7.93 16.74
C ALA A 97 0.35 -7.77 15.62
N THR A 98 -0.11 -7.30 14.48
CA THR A 98 0.75 -6.84 13.37
C THR A 98 1.00 -5.36 13.50
N GLY A 99 2.26 -4.95 13.25
CA GLY A 99 2.67 -3.55 13.27
C GLY A 99 2.59 -2.86 11.91
N SER A 100 3.08 -1.62 11.87
CA SER A 100 3.13 -0.80 10.66
C SER A 100 4.14 0.33 10.85
N ILE A 101 4.83 0.71 9.79
CA ILE A 101 5.63 1.94 9.77
C ILE A 101 4.74 3.20 9.70
N TYR A 102 3.45 3.02 9.39
CA TYR A 102 2.48 4.11 9.27
C TYR A 102 1.68 4.33 10.56
N ARG A 103 0.99 5.50 10.63
CA ARG A 103 0.11 5.88 11.74
C ARG A 103 -1.34 6.01 11.26
N ASP A 104 -1.91 4.92 10.71
CA ASP A 104 -3.28 4.93 10.23
C ASP A 104 -4.28 4.82 11.39
N ALA A 105 -4.82 5.97 11.80
CA ALA A 105 -5.78 6.04 12.90
C ALA A 105 -7.10 5.28 12.63
N ALA A 106 -7.48 5.09 11.35
CA ALA A 106 -8.66 4.32 10.99
C ALA A 106 -8.41 2.82 11.20
N LEU A 107 -7.29 2.30 10.74
CA LEU A 107 -6.89 0.91 10.97
C LEU A 107 -6.72 0.63 12.47
N ARG A 108 -6.07 1.53 13.21
CA ARG A 108 -5.88 1.36 14.66
C ARG A 108 -7.20 1.21 15.41
N ARG A 109 -8.22 2.01 15.07
CA ARG A 109 -9.55 1.90 15.69
C ARG A 109 -10.34 0.66 15.26
N ASN A 110 -10.00 0.09 14.11
CA ASN A 110 -10.76 -0.98 13.48
C ASN A 110 -10.00 -2.31 13.41
N GLY A 111 -9.21 -2.66 14.44
CA GLY A 111 -8.66 -4.00 14.60
C GLY A 111 -7.14 -4.13 14.45
N PHE A 112 -6.40 -3.02 14.26
CA PHE A 112 -4.93 -3.05 14.23
C PHE A 112 -4.34 -2.17 15.34
N PRO A 113 -4.40 -2.62 16.62
CA PRO A 113 -4.02 -1.79 17.77
C PRO A 113 -2.55 -1.36 17.75
N ALA A 114 -1.67 -2.17 17.15
CA ALA A 114 -0.24 -1.91 17.04
C ALA A 114 0.15 -1.10 15.77
N GLU A 115 -0.80 -0.41 15.14
CA GLU A 115 -0.48 0.55 14.08
C GLU A 115 0.47 1.62 14.62
N SER A 116 1.60 1.86 13.96
CA SER A 116 2.75 2.65 14.41
C SER A 116 3.80 1.91 15.27
N ILE A 117 3.67 0.62 15.53
CA ILE A 117 4.73 -0.18 16.13
C ILE A 117 5.51 -0.86 14.98
N ALA A 118 6.81 -0.58 14.90
CA ALA A 118 7.70 -1.07 13.83
C ALA A 118 8.96 -1.71 14.42
N ASN A 119 8.78 -2.65 15.35
CA ASN A 119 9.87 -3.38 15.99
C ASN A 119 9.54 -4.86 16.18
N GLY A 120 10.42 -5.63 16.79
CA GLY A 120 10.29 -7.07 16.98
C GLY A 120 9.19 -7.53 17.95
N SER A 121 8.42 -6.62 18.59
CA SER A 121 7.31 -6.97 19.48
C SER A 121 6.03 -7.34 18.75
N VAL A 122 5.94 -7.08 17.45
CA VAL A 122 4.81 -7.47 16.59
C VAL A 122 5.18 -8.65 15.70
N ILE A 123 4.17 -9.35 15.14
CA ILE A 123 4.43 -10.55 14.33
C ILE A 123 5.04 -10.21 12.97
N ALA A 124 4.59 -9.12 12.34
CA ALA A 124 5.14 -8.56 11.11
C ALA A 124 4.80 -7.07 11.02
N VAL A 125 5.61 -6.29 10.33
CA VAL A 125 5.49 -4.84 10.18
C VAL A 125 5.10 -4.50 8.74
N LYS A 126 3.92 -3.91 8.57
CA LYS A 126 3.45 -3.43 7.26
C LYS A 126 4.35 -2.31 6.73
N THR A 127 4.76 -2.46 5.47
CA THR A 127 5.41 -1.41 4.68
C THR A 127 4.94 -1.40 3.23
N HIS A 128 4.97 -0.22 2.60
CA HIS A 128 4.79 0.01 1.16
C HIS A 128 5.96 0.82 0.60
N GLU A 129 7.01 0.99 1.40
CA GLU A 129 8.21 1.71 1.04
C GLU A 129 9.23 0.78 0.38
N TRP A 130 10.12 1.35 -0.44
CA TRP A 130 11.24 0.68 -1.09
C TRP A 130 12.48 1.57 -1.05
N GLY A 131 13.62 1.06 -1.52
CA GLY A 131 14.92 1.69 -1.41
C GLY A 131 15.69 1.24 -0.17
N ALA A 132 16.98 1.59 -0.09
CA ALA A 132 17.89 1.11 0.93
C ALA A 132 17.39 1.36 2.35
N GLN A 133 17.04 2.61 2.67
CA GLN A 133 16.55 2.99 4.00
C GLN A 133 15.29 2.22 4.44
N ALA A 134 14.41 1.91 3.49
CA ALA A 134 13.19 1.15 3.78
C ALA A 134 13.48 -0.31 4.11
N ARG A 135 14.53 -0.91 3.51
CA ARG A 135 14.88 -2.33 3.64
C ARG A 135 15.77 -2.61 4.84
N GLU A 136 16.71 -1.72 5.15
CA GLU A 136 17.72 -1.89 6.20
C GLU A 136 17.13 -2.10 7.61
N THR A 137 15.89 -1.71 7.82
CA THR A 137 15.19 -1.86 9.11
C THR A 137 14.77 -3.30 9.40
N PHE A 138 14.77 -4.19 8.39
CA PHE A 138 14.14 -5.50 8.47
C PHE A 138 15.16 -6.66 8.40
N ASP A 139 14.99 -7.63 9.30
CA ASP A 139 15.81 -8.86 9.36
C ASP A 139 15.29 -9.94 8.42
N SER A 140 14.03 -9.86 8.01
CA SER A 140 13.38 -10.76 7.04
C SER A 140 12.17 -10.08 6.40
N ALA A 141 11.67 -10.62 5.29
CA ALA A 141 10.50 -10.02 4.64
C ALA A 141 9.55 -11.07 4.04
N ILE A 142 8.25 -10.76 4.14
CA ILE A 142 7.16 -11.38 3.40
C ILE A 142 6.76 -10.40 2.31
N LEU A 143 7.05 -10.74 1.05
CA LEU A 143 6.73 -9.92 -0.11
C LEU A 143 5.41 -10.41 -0.72
N LEU A 144 4.32 -9.67 -0.43
CA LEU A 144 2.99 -10.00 -0.95
C LEU A 144 2.80 -9.38 -2.33
N VAL A 145 2.71 -10.21 -3.35
CA VAL A 145 2.60 -9.83 -4.76
C VAL A 145 1.18 -10.01 -5.26
N ARG A 146 0.63 -8.97 -5.86
CA ARG A 146 -0.67 -9.00 -6.54
C ARG A 146 -0.54 -8.49 -7.96
N ASP A 147 -1.39 -9.00 -8.85
CA ASP A 147 -1.53 -8.51 -10.22
C ASP A 147 -1.63 -6.97 -10.24
N PRO A 148 -0.81 -6.27 -11.06
CA PRO A 148 -0.77 -4.80 -11.06
C PRO A 148 -2.08 -4.15 -11.47
N PHE A 149 -2.85 -4.73 -12.37
CA PHE A 149 -4.17 -4.20 -12.75
C PHE A 149 -5.10 -4.13 -11.53
N ASP A 150 -5.12 -5.22 -10.75
CA ASP A 150 -5.98 -5.32 -9.58
C ASP A 150 -5.49 -4.45 -8.42
N SER A 151 -4.18 -4.37 -8.20
CA SER A 151 -3.62 -3.59 -7.10
C SER A 151 -3.69 -2.08 -7.38
N ILE A 152 -3.46 -1.64 -8.62
CA ILE A 152 -3.61 -0.23 -9.04
C ILE A 152 -5.07 0.22 -8.91
N LEU A 153 -6.01 -0.59 -9.41
CA LEU A 153 -7.44 -0.31 -9.27
C LEU A 153 -7.87 -0.29 -7.78
N ALA A 154 -7.36 -1.23 -6.97
CA ALA A 154 -7.64 -1.27 -5.55
C ALA A 154 -7.08 -0.04 -4.81
N GLU A 155 -5.89 0.44 -5.18
CA GLU A 155 -5.29 1.65 -4.62
C GLU A 155 -6.06 2.92 -5.03
N PHE A 156 -6.52 3.01 -6.27
CA PHE A 156 -7.39 4.11 -6.71
C PHE A 156 -8.70 4.14 -5.91
N ASN A 157 -9.34 2.97 -5.74
CA ASN A 157 -10.53 2.85 -4.92
C ASN A 157 -10.27 3.25 -3.46
N ARG A 158 -9.12 2.85 -2.89
CA ARG A 158 -8.73 3.22 -1.52
C ARG A 158 -8.56 4.73 -1.36
N ARG A 159 -7.93 5.40 -2.31
CA ARG A 159 -7.75 6.86 -2.28
C ARG A 159 -9.07 7.60 -2.43
N ALA A 160 -9.97 7.06 -3.22
CA ALA A 160 -11.26 7.68 -3.50
C ALA A 160 -12.35 7.39 -2.46
N GLY A 161 -12.37 6.18 -1.89
CA GLY A 161 -13.45 5.68 -1.02
C GLY A 161 -13.00 5.10 0.33
N GLY A 162 -11.71 5.20 0.68
CA GLY A 162 -11.16 4.61 1.91
C GLY A 162 -10.92 3.10 1.81
N HIS A 163 -10.71 2.45 2.97
CA HIS A 163 -10.28 1.05 3.01
C HIS A 163 -11.28 0.05 2.40
N ILE A 164 -12.58 0.33 2.46
CA ILE A 164 -13.66 -0.57 2.01
C ILE A 164 -14.54 0.01 0.90
N GLY A 165 -14.37 1.29 0.57
CA GLY A 165 -15.17 1.97 -0.45
C GLY A 165 -14.61 1.83 -1.86
N HIS A 166 -15.40 2.31 -2.83
CA HIS A 166 -15.06 2.34 -4.25
C HIS A 166 -15.01 3.78 -4.76
N ALA A 167 -14.20 4.00 -5.79
CA ALA A 167 -14.27 5.22 -6.57
C ALA A 167 -15.60 5.25 -7.35
N SER A 168 -16.22 6.41 -7.44
CA SER A 168 -17.37 6.59 -8.31
C SER A 168 -16.93 6.56 -9.79
N LYS A 169 -17.85 6.23 -10.70
CA LYS A 169 -17.55 6.15 -12.15
C LYS A 169 -17.01 7.46 -12.70
N GLU A 170 -17.53 8.59 -12.21
CA GLU A 170 -17.14 9.94 -12.62
C GLU A 170 -15.64 10.19 -12.38
N LYS A 171 -15.04 9.56 -11.37
CA LYS A 171 -13.60 9.70 -11.08
C LYS A 171 -12.71 9.09 -12.14
N PHE A 172 -13.17 8.05 -12.84
CA PHE A 172 -12.41 7.41 -13.92
C PHE A 172 -12.46 8.21 -15.22
N VAL A 173 -13.57 8.91 -15.48
CA VAL A 173 -13.75 9.71 -16.71
C VAL A 173 -13.45 11.20 -16.50
N LYS A 174 -13.14 11.61 -15.27
CA LYS A 174 -12.82 12.99 -14.96
C LYS A 174 -11.67 13.49 -15.82
N ASP A 175 -11.82 14.72 -16.34
CA ASP A 175 -10.86 15.36 -17.22
C ASP A 175 -10.54 14.51 -18.48
N HIS A 176 -11.60 14.00 -19.12
CA HIS A 176 -11.52 13.09 -20.28
C HIS A 176 -10.67 11.84 -20.02
N GLY A 177 -10.69 11.33 -18.77
CA GLY A 177 -9.92 10.14 -18.37
C GLY A 177 -8.44 10.40 -18.06
N ARG A 178 -7.93 11.62 -18.27
CA ARG A 178 -6.49 11.94 -18.08
C ARG A 178 -6.01 11.70 -16.66
N MET A 179 -6.81 12.00 -15.65
CA MET A 179 -6.44 11.76 -14.25
C MET A 179 -6.25 10.27 -13.95
N TRP A 180 -7.15 9.43 -14.46
CA TRP A 180 -7.01 7.97 -14.33
C TRP A 180 -5.78 7.47 -15.09
N GLN A 181 -5.60 7.89 -16.34
CA GLN A 181 -4.47 7.50 -17.16
C GLN A 181 -3.12 7.84 -16.50
N GLN A 182 -2.95 9.08 -16.02
CA GLN A 182 -1.74 9.51 -15.30
C GLN A 182 -1.52 8.69 -14.02
N PHE A 183 -2.60 8.42 -13.29
CA PHE A 183 -2.53 7.59 -12.10
C PHE A 183 -2.03 6.18 -12.42
N VAL A 184 -2.59 5.53 -13.45
CA VAL A 184 -2.16 4.18 -13.85
C VAL A 184 -0.71 4.16 -14.29
N ILE A 185 -0.27 5.10 -15.14
CA ILE A 185 1.11 5.17 -15.62
C ILE A 185 2.09 5.32 -14.44
N SER A 186 1.83 6.27 -13.54
CA SER A 186 2.66 6.48 -12.35
C SER A 186 2.66 5.23 -11.46
N LYS A 187 1.49 4.68 -11.16
CA LYS A 187 1.38 3.54 -10.23
C LYS A 187 1.91 2.22 -10.81
N ALA A 188 1.91 2.07 -12.13
CA ALA A 188 2.55 0.93 -12.77
C ALA A 188 4.09 1.03 -12.68
N GLY A 189 4.67 2.23 -12.78
CA GLY A 189 6.08 2.48 -12.49
C GLY A 189 6.43 2.17 -11.03
N ASP A 190 5.71 2.78 -10.08
CA ASP A 190 5.92 2.54 -8.65
C ASP A 190 5.78 1.04 -8.28
N TRP A 191 4.85 0.31 -8.93
CA TRP A 191 4.65 -1.12 -8.72
C TRP A 191 5.85 -1.93 -9.18
N GLU A 192 6.37 -1.65 -10.36
CA GLU A 192 7.56 -2.31 -10.90
C GLU A 192 8.78 -2.01 -10.02
N GLU A 193 9.06 -0.74 -9.72
CA GLU A 193 10.19 -0.32 -8.89
C GLU A 193 10.15 -0.95 -7.50
N PHE A 194 8.98 -0.96 -6.87
CA PHE A 194 8.80 -1.58 -5.57
C PHE A 194 9.20 -3.06 -5.56
N TYR A 195 8.67 -3.86 -6.49
CA TYR A 195 8.96 -5.29 -6.49
C TYR A 195 10.39 -5.59 -6.96
N THR A 196 10.89 -4.88 -7.96
CA THR A 196 12.28 -5.01 -8.41
C THR A 196 13.25 -4.72 -7.28
N ASP A 197 13.05 -3.63 -6.54
CA ASP A 197 13.92 -3.26 -5.43
C ASP A 197 13.95 -4.31 -4.32
N TRP A 198 12.79 -4.83 -3.90
CA TRP A 198 12.71 -5.88 -2.88
C TRP A 198 13.30 -7.21 -3.36
N LEU A 199 13.11 -7.58 -4.63
CA LEU A 199 13.61 -8.85 -5.18
C LEU A 199 15.12 -8.82 -5.42
N GLU A 200 15.69 -7.70 -5.88
CA GLU A 200 17.09 -7.60 -6.24
C GLU A 200 17.98 -7.19 -5.05
N ASN A 201 17.48 -6.31 -4.20
CA ASN A 201 18.32 -5.62 -3.24
C ASN A 201 18.11 -6.04 -1.78
N PHE A 202 17.05 -6.77 -1.44
CA PHE A 202 16.87 -7.31 -0.10
C PHE A 202 17.67 -8.62 0.04
N LYS A 203 18.68 -8.62 0.94
CA LYS A 203 19.65 -9.74 1.06
C LYS A 203 19.37 -10.67 2.24
N CYS A 204 18.38 -10.36 3.06
CA CYS A 204 17.93 -11.19 4.17
C CYS A 204 16.84 -12.19 3.68
N PRO A 205 16.43 -13.16 4.52
CA PRO A 205 15.40 -14.14 4.16
C PRO A 205 14.13 -13.47 3.62
N LEU A 206 13.67 -13.92 2.45
CA LEU A 206 12.53 -13.38 1.73
C LEU A 206 11.53 -14.48 1.35
N LEU A 207 10.29 -14.36 1.82
CA LEU A 207 9.19 -15.21 1.40
C LEU A 207 8.29 -14.47 0.40
N ILE A 208 8.17 -14.98 -0.81
CA ILE A 208 7.24 -14.44 -1.81
C ILE A 208 5.87 -15.11 -1.67
N VAL A 209 4.84 -14.31 -1.41
CA VAL A 209 3.44 -14.75 -1.30
C VAL A 209 2.64 -14.15 -2.46
N SER A 210 2.02 -15.01 -3.26
CA SER A 210 1.09 -14.57 -4.31
C SER A 210 -0.29 -14.30 -3.70
N TYR A 211 -0.86 -13.11 -3.95
CA TYR A 211 -2.23 -12.82 -3.55
C TYR A 211 -3.25 -13.78 -4.17
N ALA A 212 -3.02 -14.21 -5.41
CA ALA A 212 -3.90 -15.17 -6.09
C ALA A 212 -3.87 -16.54 -5.40
N ASP A 213 -2.68 -17.01 -4.98
CA ASP A 213 -2.53 -18.26 -4.25
C ASP A 213 -3.13 -18.16 -2.85
N LEU A 214 -2.91 -17.03 -2.16
CA LEU A 214 -3.52 -16.76 -0.86
C LEU A 214 -5.06 -16.77 -0.93
N VAL A 215 -5.67 -16.26 -2.01
CA VAL A 215 -7.14 -16.29 -2.21
C VAL A 215 -7.62 -17.72 -2.52
N ARG A 216 -6.84 -18.48 -3.29
CA ARG A 216 -7.21 -19.83 -3.73
C ARG A 216 -7.09 -20.85 -2.59
N SER A 217 -6.06 -20.72 -1.75
CA SER A 217 -5.70 -21.71 -0.73
C SER A 217 -5.23 -21.02 0.55
N VAL A 218 -6.18 -20.33 1.24
CA VAL A 218 -5.88 -19.49 2.42
C VAL A 218 -5.12 -20.27 3.47
N GLU A 219 -5.56 -21.49 3.82
CA GLU A 219 -4.94 -22.31 4.87
C GLU A 219 -3.50 -22.66 4.53
N THR A 220 -3.25 -23.15 3.31
CA THR A 220 -1.92 -23.55 2.84
C THR A 220 -0.95 -22.35 2.83
N GLU A 221 -1.37 -21.22 2.28
CA GLU A 221 -0.52 -20.04 2.21
C GLU A 221 -0.29 -19.41 3.59
N LEU A 222 -1.31 -19.41 4.45
CA LEU A 222 -1.18 -18.93 5.83
C LEU A 222 -0.21 -19.82 6.63
N GLN A 223 -0.28 -21.15 6.48
CA GLN A 223 0.68 -22.07 7.11
C GLN A 223 2.09 -21.79 6.63
N ARG A 224 2.31 -21.61 5.33
CA ARG A 224 3.63 -21.28 4.75
C ARG A 224 4.19 -19.96 5.29
N VAL A 225 3.32 -18.97 5.53
CA VAL A 225 3.72 -17.73 6.16
C VAL A 225 4.07 -17.91 7.63
N LEU A 226 3.32 -18.75 8.36
CA LEU A 226 3.60 -19.05 9.77
C LEU A 226 4.91 -19.81 9.92
N ASP A 227 5.18 -20.77 9.05
CA ASP A 227 6.45 -21.51 9.03
C ASP A 227 7.65 -20.58 8.81
N PHE A 228 7.53 -19.63 7.87
CA PHE A 228 8.55 -18.60 7.64
C PHE A 228 8.75 -17.67 8.84
N LEU A 229 7.68 -17.38 9.58
CA LEU A 229 7.72 -16.56 10.80
C LEU A 229 8.17 -17.38 12.02
N GLU A 230 8.38 -18.70 11.88
CA GLU A 230 8.72 -19.63 12.96
C GLU A 230 7.66 -19.61 14.09
N VAL A 231 6.38 -19.54 13.70
CA VAL A 231 5.25 -19.49 14.64
C VAL A 231 4.40 -20.75 14.49
N SER A 232 4.36 -21.56 15.56
CA SER A 232 3.46 -22.71 15.64
C SER A 232 2.09 -22.29 16.14
N VAL A 233 1.05 -22.82 15.54
CA VAL A 233 -0.35 -22.62 15.94
C VAL A 233 -1.07 -23.96 16.08
N THR A 234 -2.15 -23.99 16.88
CA THR A 234 -2.97 -25.21 17.00
C THR A 234 -3.90 -25.35 15.79
N SER A 235 -4.31 -26.59 15.48
CA SER A 235 -5.33 -26.84 14.45
C SER A 235 -6.64 -26.08 14.72
N ASN A 236 -7.02 -25.88 15.99
CA ASN A 236 -8.20 -25.12 16.35
C ASN A 236 -8.05 -23.64 16.02
N SER A 237 -6.86 -23.06 16.26
CA SER A 237 -6.56 -21.66 15.88
C SER A 237 -6.65 -21.46 14.37
N MET A 238 -6.09 -22.39 13.59
CA MET A 238 -6.16 -22.38 12.14
C MET A 238 -7.62 -22.47 11.65
N LYS A 239 -8.38 -23.46 12.12
CA LYS A 239 -9.80 -23.62 11.78
C LYS A 239 -10.62 -22.37 12.11
N CYS A 240 -10.38 -21.75 13.27
CA CYS A 240 -11.03 -20.50 13.66
C CYS A 240 -10.69 -19.37 12.68
N ALA A 241 -9.41 -19.17 12.35
CA ALA A 241 -8.97 -18.13 11.43
C ALA A 241 -9.60 -18.32 10.03
N ILE A 242 -9.62 -19.55 9.52
CA ILE A 242 -10.24 -19.88 8.22
C ILE A 242 -11.75 -19.64 8.23
N SER A 243 -12.47 -20.01 9.30
CA SER A 243 -13.92 -19.74 9.43
C SER A 243 -14.25 -18.25 9.41
N ARG A 244 -13.29 -17.39 9.73
CA ARG A 244 -13.42 -15.92 9.80
C ARG A 244 -12.60 -15.19 8.73
N GLN A 245 -12.11 -15.89 7.71
CA GLN A 245 -11.13 -15.37 6.73
C GLN A 245 -11.58 -14.12 5.97
N GLU A 246 -12.89 -13.92 5.79
CA GLU A 246 -13.41 -12.77 5.04
C GLU A 246 -13.11 -11.43 5.73
N GLY A 247 -13.18 -11.38 7.06
CA GLY A 247 -12.95 -10.19 7.84
C GLY A 247 -13.89 -9.04 7.52
N ILE A 248 -13.48 -7.83 7.93
CA ILE A 248 -14.25 -6.59 7.73
C ILE A 248 -13.66 -5.71 6.61
N TYR A 249 -12.54 -6.12 6.00
CA TYR A 249 -11.79 -5.30 5.03
C TYR A 249 -11.99 -5.74 3.59
N ARG A 250 -12.81 -6.76 3.34
CA ARG A 250 -13.16 -7.16 1.99
C ARG A 250 -14.10 -6.14 1.36
N ARG A 251 -13.65 -5.56 0.23
CA ARG A 251 -14.56 -4.74 -0.57
C ARG A 251 -15.65 -5.62 -1.17
N GLN A 252 -16.90 -5.18 -1.07
CA GLN A 252 -18.00 -5.85 -1.75
C GLN A 252 -17.73 -5.82 -3.25
N LYS A 253 -17.97 -6.96 -3.92
CA LYS A 253 -17.86 -7.03 -5.38
C LYS A 253 -18.93 -6.09 -5.96
N THR A 254 -18.53 -5.11 -6.74
CA THR A 254 -19.47 -4.35 -7.58
C THR A 254 -19.89 -5.24 -8.74
N GLN A 255 -21.16 -5.19 -9.13
CA GLN A 255 -21.69 -5.97 -10.27
C GLN A 255 -21.04 -5.62 -11.62
N LEU A 256 -20.29 -4.53 -11.69
CA LEU A 256 -19.59 -4.07 -12.88
C LEU A 256 -18.15 -4.59 -12.86
N ASN A 257 -17.79 -5.32 -13.91
CA ASN A 257 -16.41 -5.68 -14.19
C ASN A 257 -15.66 -4.42 -14.68
N LEU A 258 -15.42 -3.48 -13.74
CA LEU A 258 -14.79 -2.18 -14.03
C LEU A 258 -13.40 -2.34 -14.62
N LYS A 259 -12.70 -3.45 -14.36
CA LYS A 259 -11.34 -3.67 -14.80
C LYS A 259 -11.23 -3.57 -16.32
N ASP A 260 -12.06 -4.30 -17.05
CA ASP A 260 -11.99 -4.33 -18.52
C ASP A 260 -12.46 -3.02 -19.18
N SER A 261 -13.21 -2.20 -18.44
CA SER A 261 -13.74 -0.93 -18.98
C SER A 261 -12.84 0.28 -18.71
N VAL A 262 -11.94 0.21 -17.70
CA VAL A 262 -11.11 1.36 -17.31
C VAL A 262 -9.66 1.25 -17.81
N PHE A 263 -9.19 0.05 -18.19
CA PHE A 263 -7.88 -0.13 -18.81
C PHE A 263 -8.04 -0.25 -20.33
N ASP A 264 -7.83 0.85 -21.04
CA ASP A 264 -7.79 0.83 -22.50
C ASP A 264 -6.55 0.07 -23.03
N LYS A 265 -6.45 -0.08 -24.35
CA LYS A 265 -5.34 -0.80 -25.01
C LYS A 265 -3.96 -0.21 -24.66
N PHE A 266 -3.86 1.12 -24.55
CA PHE A 266 -2.62 1.80 -24.19
C PHE A 266 -2.21 1.47 -22.74
N LEU A 267 -3.10 1.66 -21.78
CA LEU A 267 -2.87 1.37 -20.37
C LEU A 267 -2.58 -0.12 -20.13
N THR A 268 -3.31 -0.99 -20.84
CA THR A 268 -3.06 -2.44 -20.80
C THR A 268 -1.64 -2.77 -21.21
N ASN A 269 -1.14 -2.20 -22.33
CA ASN A 269 0.23 -2.42 -22.77
C ASN A 269 1.26 -1.89 -21.77
N VAL A 270 1.03 -0.69 -21.20
CA VAL A 270 1.91 -0.08 -20.18
C VAL A 270 2.04 -0.95 -18.94
N VAL A 271 0.92 -1.48 -18.45
CA VAL A 271 0.90 -2.31 -17.23
C VAL A 271 1.42 -3.72 -17.48
N SER A 272 1.06 -4.35 -18.64
CA SER A 272 1.48 -5.71 -18.96
C SER A 272 2.99 -5.82 -19.10
N LYS A 273 3.66 -4.88 -19.79
CA LYS A 273 5.13 -4.89 -19.92
C LYS A 273 5.85 -4.90 -18.56
N ARG A 274 5.36 -4.14 -17.60
CA ARG A 274 5.93 -4.09 -16.25
C ARG A 274 5.64 -5.36 -15.46
N LYS A 275 4.40 -5.84 -15.56
CA LYS A 275 3.98 -7.12 -14.99
C LYS A 275 4.89 -8.25 -15.43
N ASP A 276 5.10 -8.39 -16.75
CA ASP A 276 5.86 -9.49 -17.33
C ASP A 276 7.32 -9.49 -16.82
N ARG A 277 7.94 -8.32 -16.69
CA ARG A 277 9.29 -8.20 -16.13
C ARG A 277 9.37 -8.69 -14.69
N VAL A 278 8.50 -8.19 -13.81
CA VAL A 278 8.51 -8.57 -12.39
C VAL A 278 8.18 -10.06 -12.21
N PHE A 279 7.18 -10.59 -12.96
CA PHE A 279 6.84 -12.00 -12.84
C PHE A 279 7.93 -12.93 -13.42
N ALA A 280 8.67 -12.50 -14.43
CA ALA A 280 9.86 -13.22 -14.91
C ALA A 280 10.93 -13.31 -13.82
N MET A 281 11.21 -12.20 -13.10
CA MET A 281 12.13 -12.19 -11.96
C MET A 281 11.66 -13.13 -10.84
N ILE A 282 10.37 -13.09 -10.47
CA ILE A 282 9.82 -13.98 -9.45
C ILE A 282 9.95 -15.45 -9.87
N LYS A 283 9.73 -15.75 -11.15
CA LYS A 283 9.88 -17.11 -11.67
C LYS A 283 11.32 -17.60 -11.58
N SER A 284 12.31 -16.78 -11.92
CA SER A 284 13.72 -17.13 -11.83
C SER A 284 14.22 -17.37 -10.41
N LEU A 285 13.59 -16.78 -9.40
CA LEU A 285 13.93 -16.99 -7.99
C LEU A 285 13.27 -18.24 -7.39
N ARG A 286 12.32 -18.86 -8.08
CA ARG A 286 11.61 -20.08 -7.66
C ARG A 286 12.13 -21.34 -8.37
N SER A 287 12.93 -21.17 -9.45
CA SER A 287 13.61 -22.23 -10.18
C SER A 287 14.93 -22.59 -9.50
#